data_88a65722f65b4e6b001323744f12bdea
#
_entry.id   88a65722f65b4e6b001323744f12bdea
#
_cell.length_a   1.000
_cell.length_b   1.000
_cell.length_c   1.000
_cell.angle_alpha   90.00
_cell.angle_beta   90.00
_cell.angle_gamma   90.00
#
_symmetry.space_group_name_H-M   'P 1'
#
loop_
_entity.id
_entity.type
_entity.pdbx_description
1 polymer ?
#
loop_
_entity_poly.entity_id
_entity_poly.type
_entity_poly.pdbx_seq_one_letter_code
_entity_poly.pdbx_strand_id
1 'polypeptide(L)'
;MGKTIVLNLSDVKLKGNILDVGESFGVIYNISKEIMEEISVDYVNGDNNDILKEGEYDTCTMFFCLSRMWNSSIRLKLIEEVSKYIKAGGELFIWDINKEVRDMINNKIVAVLPSGNLKEFEFKNLNPIIKSNMEENEKLLEKYYKIEETKLWEDIHFIRGRKI
;
A
#
# COMPACT_ATOMS: atom_id res chain seq x y z
N MET A 1 -2.69 18.11 16.78
CA MET A 1 -3.22 18.70 15.56
C MET A 1 -2.58 18.10 14.32
N GLY A 2 -3.40 17.78 13.36
CA GLY A 2 -2.93 17.18 12.13
C GLY A 2 -2.33 18.18 11.17
N LYS A 3 -1.49 17.70 10.29
CA LYS A 3 -0.95 18.45 9.17
C LYS A 3 -1.55 17.97 7.86
N THR A 4 -1.38 18.76 6.81
CA THR A 4 -1.76 18.36 5.45
C THR A 4 -0.49 17.91 4.71
N ILE A 5 -0.55 16.72 4.14
CA ILE A 5 0.55 16.16 3.35
C ILE A 5 0.07 15.96 1.92
N VAL A 6 0.83 16.45 0.97
CA VAL A 6 0.57 16.23 -0.45
C VAL A 6 1.33 14.99 -0.90
N LEU A 7 0.58 13.97 -1.33
CA LEU A 7 1.14 12.72 -1.84
C LEU A 7 1.05 12.72 -3.36
N ASN A 8 2.20 12.85 -4.03
CA ASN A 8 2.23 12.90 -5.49
C ASN A 8 2.26 11.48 -6.07
N LEU A 9 1.15 11.08 -6.67
CA LEU A 9 0.99 9.79 -7.35
C LEU A 9 0.96 9.96 -8.88
N SER A 10 1.34 11.11 -9.41
CA SER A 10 1.24 11.41 -10.85
C SER A 10 2.06 10.48 -11.73
N ASP A 11 3.15 9.93 -11.21
CA ASP A 11 4.05 9.03 -11.94
C ASP A 11 3.74 7.54 -11.72
N VAL A 12 2.70 7.23 -10.96
CA VAL A 12 2.34 5.85 -10.65
C VAL A 12 1.75 5.18 -11.89
N LYS A 13 2.31 4.01 -12.22
CA LYS A 13 1.83 3.16 -13.33
C LYS A 13 1.53 1.78 -12.78
N LEU A 14 0.25 1.44 -12.75
CA LEU A 14 -0.23 0.13 -12.36
C LEU A 14 -0.53 -0.69 -13.60
N LYS A 15 -0.25 -1.99 -13.57
CA LYS A 15 -0.35 -2.85 -14.75
C LYS A 15 -1.15 -4.11 -14.47
N GLY A 16 -1.90 -4.54 -15.46
CA GLY A 16 -2.55 -5.84 -15.50
C GLY A 16 -3.61 -6.04 -14.42
N ASN A 17 -3.64 -7.22 -13.85
CA ASN A 17 -4.55 -7.54 -12.76
C ASN A 17 -3.97 -7.04 -11.45
N ILE A 18 -4.73 -6.21 -10.76
CA ILE A 18 -4.31 -5.54 -9.53
C ILE A 18 -5.04 -6.16 -8.34
N LEU A 19 -4.27 -6.52 -7.33
CA LEU A 19 -4.80 -6.89 -6.03
C LEU A 19 -4.58 -5.73 -5.05
N ASP A 20 -5.66 -5.06 -4.68
CA ASP A 20 -5.61 -3.95 -3.73
C ASP A 20 -5.94 -4.47 -2.33
N VAL A 21 -5.01 -4.29 -1.40
CA VAL A 21 -5.10 -4.86 -0.06
C VAL A 21 -5.53 -3.80 0.93
N GLY A 22 -6.61 -4.08 1.65
CA GLY A 22 -7.15 -3.19 2.65
C GLY A 22 -8.02 -2.10 2.05
N GLU A 23 -8.20 -1.04 2.80
CA GLU A 23 -9.00 0.11 2.39
C GLU A 23 -8.09 1.22 1.85
N SER A 24 -8.17 1.46 0.55
CA SER A 24 -7.29 2.42 -0.13
C SER A 24 -7.93 3.81 -0.32
N PHE A 25 -9.01 4.10 0.39
CA PHE A 25 -9.74 5.37 0.30
C PHE A 25 -10.20 5.71 -1.14
N GLY A 26 -10.38 4.69 -1.97
CA GLY A 26 -10.74 4.87 -3.37
C GLY A 26 -9.61 5.35 -4.28
N VAL A 27 -8.41 5.57 -3.75
CA VAL A 27 -7.27 6.11 -4.52
C VAL A 27 -6.83 5.15 -5.62
N ILE A 28 -6.62 3.88 -5.28
CA ILE A 28 -6.16 2.88 -6.26
C ILE A 28 -7.22 2.65 -7.34
N TYR A 29 -8.49 2.59 -6.96
CA TYR A 29 -9.57 2.47 -7.91
C TYR A 29 -9.63 3.66 -8.88
N ASN A 30 -9.47 4.89 -8.37
CA ASN A 30 -9.46 6.07 -9.22
C ASN A 30 -8.25 6.09 -10.17
N ILE A 31 -7.07 5.67 -9.70
CA ILE A 31 -5.90 5.53 -10.57
C ILE A 31 -6.17 4.53 -11.69
N SER A 32 -6.76 3.39 -11.36
CA SER A 32 -7.06 2.35 -12.35
C SER A 32 -8.03 2.83 -13.43
N LYS A 33 -9.00 3.66 -13.06
CA LYS A 33 -9.96 4.24 -14.03
C LYS A 33 -9.33 5.24 -15.00
N GLU A 34 -8.24 5.89 -14.60
CA GLU A 34 -7.56 6.88 -15.43
C GLU A 34 -6.64 6.24 -16.48
N ILE A 35 -6.37 4.94 -16.34
CA ILE A 35 -5.51 4.22 -17.27
C ILE A 35 -6.36 3.73 -18.43
N MET A 36 -5.91 4.02 -19.67
CA MET A 36 -6.64 3.67 -20.89
C MET A 36 -6.56 2.17 -21.26
N GLU A 37 -5.70 1.42 -20.60
CA GLU A 37 -5.56 -0.02 -20.79
C GLU A 37 -6.56 -0.78 -19.92
N GLU A 38 -6.93 -1.98 -20.35
CA GLU A 38 -7.84 -2.84 -19.61
C GLU A 38 -7.15 -3.33 -18.32
N ILE A 39 -7.67 -2.86 -17.18
CA ILE A 39 -7.17 -3.20 -15.85
C ILE A 39 -8.31 -3.71 -15.01
N SER A 40 -8.09 -4.82 -14.30
CA SER A 40 -9.02 -5.29 -13.30
C SER A 40 -8.43 -5.09 -11.90
N VAL A 41 -9.28 -4.66 -10.97
CA VAL A 41 -8.89 -4.46 -9.58
C VAL A 41 -9.74 -5.36 -8.69
N ASP A 42 -9.08 -6.26 -7.97
CA ASP A 42 -9.71 -7.07 -6.94
C ASP A 42 -9.23 -6.64 -5.56
N TYR A 43 -10.07 -6.84 -4.57
CA TYR A 43 -9.79 -6.39 -3.21
C TYR A 43 -9.64 -7.57 -2.28
N VAL A 44 -8.67 -7.47 -1.36
CA VAL A 44 -8.55 -8.40 -0.24
C VAL A 44 -9.22 -7.79 0.97
N ASN A 45 -10.25 -8.45 1.44
CA ASN A 45 -10.75 -8.23 2.79
C ASN A 45 -10.86 -9.61 3.46
N GLY A 46 -11.03 -9.66 4.79
CA GLY A 46 -10.90 -10.89 5.55
C GLY A 46 -11.79 -12.06 5.12
N ASP A 47 -12.84 -11.82 4.33
CA ASP A 47 -13.89 -12.79 4.08
C ASP A 47 -13.94 -13.34 2.65
N ASN A 48 -13.15 -12.79 1.71
CA ASN A 48 -13.24 -13.17 0.29
C ASN A 48 -12.00 -13.84 -0.30
N ASN A 49 -11.10 -14.31 0.56
CA ASN A 49 -9.85 -14.92 0.09
C ASN A 49 -10.06 -16.22 -0.72
N ASP A 50 -11.20 -16.88 -0.54
CA ASP A 50 -11.55 -18.10 -1.27
C ASP A 50 -11.81 -17.86 -2.76
N ILE A 51 -12.07 -16.61 -3.14
CA ILE A 51 -12.35 -16.22 -4.53
C ILE A 51 -11.06 -15.91 -5.28
N LEU A 52 -9.99 -15.61 -4.55
CA LEU A 52 -8.71 -15.24 -5.14
C LEU A 52 -7.94 -16.47 -5.58
N LYS A 53 -7.26 -16.37 -6.72
CA LYS A 53 -6.47 -17.46 -7.28
C LYS A 53 -4.99 -17.16 -7.17
N GLU A 54 -4.21 -18.18 -6.79
CA GLU A 54 -2.76 -18.07 -6.67
C GLU A 54 -2.11 -17.72 -8.02
N GLY A 55 -1.15 -16.80 -7.96
CA GLY A 55 -0.34 -16.44 -9.13
C GLY A 55 -1.09 -15.75 -10.25
N GLU A 56 -2.20 -15.08 -9.96
CA GLU A 56 -2.99 -14.40 -11.00
C GLU A 56 -2.75 -12.89 -11.11
N TYR A 57 -2.14 -12.29 -10.11
CA TYR A 57 -2.04 -10.83 -10.06
C TYR A 57 -0.67 -10.34 -10.50
N ASP A 58 -0.68 -9.35 -11.37
CA ASP A 58 0.53 -8.69 -11.88
C ASP A 58 1.05 -7.63 -10.93
N THR A 59 0.13 -7.02 -10.18
CA THR A 59 0.42 -5.91 -9.30
C THR A 59 -0.36 -6.05 -7.99
N CYS A 60 0.31 -5.75 -6.88
CA CYS A 60 -0.34 -5.63 -5.59
C CYS A 60 -0.11 -4.23 -5.04
N THR A 61 -1.14 -3.66 -4.42
CA THR A 61 -1.06 -2.36 -3.78
C THR A 61 -1.48 -2.47 -2.32
N MET A 62 -0.71 -1.84 -1.45
CA MET A 62 -1.01 -1.67 -0.03
C MET A 62 -0.95 -0.17 0.29
N PHE A 63 -2.10 0.46 0.39
CA PHE A 63 -2.21 1.89 0.57
C PHE A 63 -2.67 2.20 1.99
N PHE A 64 -1.76 2.68 2.84
CA PHE A 64 -2.00 2.96 4.26
C PHE A 64 -2.60 1.76 5.02
N CYS A 65 -2.11 0.57 4.71
CA CYS A 65 -2.62 -0.69 5.22
C CYS A 65 -1.81 -1.25 6.40
N LEU A 66 -0.49 -1.31 6.26
CA LEU A 66 0.37 -1.96 7.25
C LEU A 66 0.41 -1.23 8.59
N SER A 67 0.35 0.10 8.57
CA SER A 67 0.37 0.92 9.80
C SER A 67 -0.85 0.73 10.68
N ARG A 68 -1.92 0.12 10.15
CA ARG A 68 -3.15 -0.17 10.92
C ARG A 68 -3.06 -1.46 11.71
N MET A 69 -2.02 -2.26 11.47
CA MET A 69 -1.86 -3.56 12.10
C MET A 69 -1.05 -3.47 13.39
N TRP A 70 -1.41 -4.29 14.37
CA TRP A 70 -0.89 -4.22 15.73
C TRP A 70 0.62 -4.41 15.86
N ASN A 71 1.20 -5.34 15.08
CA ASN A 71 2.60 -5.69 15.23
C ASN A 71 3.18 -6.29 13.95
N SER A 72 4.48 -6.49 13.94
CA SER A 72 5.20 -7.02 12.77
C SER A 72 4.80 -8.46 12.42
N SER A 73 4.43 -9.27 13.40
CA SER A 73 3.97 -10.65 13.14
C SER A 73 2.69 -10.68 12.32
N ILE A 74 1.75 -9.80 12.62
CA ILE A 74 0.48 -9.70 11.87
C ILE A 74 0.74 -9.18 10.47
N ARG A 75 1.61 -8.19 10.34
CA ARG A 75 2.01 -7.65 9.02
C ARG A 75 2.70 -8.71 8.16
N LEU A 76 3.60 -9.48 8.76
CA LEU A 76 4.29 -10.55 8.05
C LEU A 76 3.31 -11.61 7.54
N LYS A 77 2.33 -12.00 8.35
CA LYS A 77 1.30 -12.96 7.93
C LYS A 77 0.49 -12.43 6.74
N LEU A 78 0.14 -11.16 6.74
CA LEU A 78 -0.56 -10.56 5.60
C LEU A 78 0.32 -10.58 4.36
N ILE A 79 1.58 -10.20 4.48
CA ILE A 79 2.54 -10.21 3.36
C ILE A 79 2.70 -11.63 2.80
N GLU A 80 2.84 -12.62 3.64
CA GLU A 80 2.92 -14.03 3.23
C GLU A 80 1.66 -14.48 2.49
N GLU A 81 0.51 -14.18 3.04
CA GLU A 81 -0.79 -14.54 2.45
C GLU A 81 -0.95 -13.91 1.06
N VAL A 82 -0.75 -12.62 0.98
CA VAL A 82 -0.92 -11.85 -0.26
C VAL A 82 0.08 -12.29 -1.33
N SER A 83 1.30 -12.62 -0.93
CA SER A 83 2.37 -13.03 -1.85
C SER A 83 2.02 -14.25 -2.67
N LYS A 84 1.16 -15.12 -2.18
CA LYS A 84 0.70 -16.31 -2.91
C LYS A 84 -0.09 -15.95 -4.17
N TYR A 85 -0.77 -14.82 -4.15
CA TYR A 85 -1.63 -14.40 -5.25
C TYR A 85 -0.88 -13.67 -6.35
N ILE A 86 0.32 -13.18 -6.09
CA ILE A 86 1.10 -12.38 -7.01
C ILE A 86 2.02 -13.27 -7.83
N LYS A 87 2.06 -13.03 -9.14
CA LYS A 87 2.97 -13.74 -10.06
C LYS A 87 4.42 -13.51 -9.69
N ALA A 88 5.27 -14.49 -9.94
CA ALA A 88 6.72 -14.27 -9.91
C ALA A 88 7.06 -13.12 -10.88
N GLY A 89 7.86 -12.16 -10.42
CA GLY A 89 8.13 -10.94 -11.18
C GLY A 89 7.04 -9.87 -11.11
N GLY A 90 5.94 -10.13 -10.43
CA GLY A 90 4.90 -9.14 -10.18
C GLY A 90 5.39 -8.02 -9.26
N GLU A 91 4.75 -6.87 -9.34
CA GLU A 91 5.14 -5.69 -8.56
C GLU A 91 4.28 -5.49 -7.32
N LEU A 92 4.93 -5.05 -6.25
CA LEU A 92 4.26 -4.62 -5.02
C LEU A 92 4.54 -3.14 -4.80
N PHE A 93 3.48 -2.38 -4.55
CA PHE A 93 3.55 -0.95 -4.20
C PHE A 93 2.98 -0.75 -2.81
N ILE A 94 3.76 -0.14 -1.93
CA ILE A 94 3.32 0.23 -0.58
C ILE A 94 3.48 1.73 -0.40
N TRP A 95 2.40 2.39 0.01
CA TRP A 95 2.39 3.75 0.53
C TRP A 95 1.87 3.69 1.94
N ASP A 96 2.62 4.21 2.88
CA ASP A 96 2.19 4.19 4.27
C ASP A 96 2.80 5.32 5.10
N ILE A 97 2.28 5.50 6.29
CA ILE A 97 2.76 6.51 7.21
C ILE A 97 3.90 5.95 8.05
N ASN A 98 4.92 6.77 8.32
CA ASN A 98 5.92 6.46 9.31
C ASN A 98 5.40 6.85 10.69
N LYS A 99 5.29 5.87 11.56
CA LYS A 99 4.81 6.06 12.92
C LYS A 99 5.73 5.35 13.90
N GLU A 100 6.25 6.08 14.86
CA GLU A 100 6.96 5.51 16.00
C GLU A 100 6.02 5.32 17.19
N VAL A 101 6.51 4.58 18.19
CA VAL A 101 5.78 4.40 19.44
C VAL A 101 5.51 5.77 20.07
N ARG A 102 4.28 5.97 20.55
CA ARG A 102 3.76 7.21 21.13
C ARG A 102 3.42 8.32 20.15
N ASP A 103 3.74 8.17 18.87
CA ASP A 103 3.27 9.13 17.86
C ASP A 103 1.76 9.07 17.72
N MET A 104 1.15 10.23 17.64
CA MET A 104 -0.27 10.40 17.37
C MET A 104 -0.43 10.97 15.98
N ILE A 105 -0.93 10.16 15.06
CA ILE A 105 -1.08 10.55 13.66
C ILE A 105 -2.53 10.93 13.39
N ASN A 106 -2.73 12.15 12.92
CA ASN A 106 -4.03 12.65 12.47
C ASN A 106 -3.79 13.68 11.37
N ASN A 107 -3.62 13.18 10.15
CA ASN A 107 -3.21 13.99 9.01
C ASN A 107 -4.27 13.98 7.91
N LYS A 108 -4.37 15.11 7.20
CA LYS A 108 -5.08 15.17 5.93
C LYS A 108 -4.11 14.86 4.81
N ILE A 109 -4.48 13.91 3.97
CA ILE A 109 -3.66 13.51 2.81
C ILE A 109 -4.36 14.00 1.55
N VAL A 110 -3.60 14.68 0.70
CA VAL A 110 -4.06 15.10 -0.62
C VAL A 110 -3.25 14.33 -1.66
N ALA A 111 -3.88 13.34 -2.26
CA ALA A 111 -3.25 12.54 -3.31
C ALA A 111 -3.44 13.21 -4.67
N VAL A 112 -2.33 13.46 -5.37
CA VAL A 112 -2.35 13.95 -6.76
C VAL A 112 -2.28 12.74 -7.69
N LEU A 113 -3.37 12.48 -8.41
CA LEU A 113 -3.50 11.32 -9.29
C LEU A 113 -2.80 11.56 -10.64
N PRO A 114 -2.56 10.51 -11.45
CA PRO A 114 -1.90 10.66 -12.76
C PRO A 114 -2.59 11.65 -13.71
N SER A 115 -3.92 11.77 -13.64
CA SER A 115 -4.68 12.75 -14.42
C SER A 115 -4.50 14.20 -13.95
N GLY A 116 -3.92 14.41 -12.76
CA GLY A 116 -3.87 15.70 -12.09
C GLY A 116 -5.05 15.92 -11.14
N ASN A 117 -6.06 15.05 -11.13
CA ASN A 117 -7.15 15.11 -10.18
C ASN A 117 -6.64 14.89 -8.76
N LEU A 118 -7.34 15.50 -7.79
CA LEU A 118 -7.00 15.38 -6.37
C LEU A 118 -8.00 14.47 -5.66
N LYS A 119 -7.47 13.65 -4.76
CA LYS A 119 -8.27 12.84 -3.85
C LYS A 119 -7.82 13.12 -2.43
N GLU A 120 -8.74 13.60 -1.59
CA GLU A 120 -8.46 13.93 -0.20
C GLU A 120 -9.01 12.86 0.73
N PHE A 121 -8.26 12.54 1.78
CA PHE A 121 -8.74 11.69 2.86
C PHE A 121 -8.03 12.04 4.16
N GLU A 122 -8.62 11.64 5.27
CA GLU A 122 -8.00 11.78 6.58
C GLU A 122 -7.46 10.43 7.04
N PHE A 123 -6.23 10.43 7.53
CA PHE A 123 -5.62 9.24 8.11
C PHE A 123 -5.35 9.49 9.59
N LYS A 124 -5.91 8.62 10.43
CA LYS A 124 -5.74 8.66 11.88
C LYS A 124 -5.14 7.36 12.38
N ASN A 125 -4.11 7.47 13.20
CA ASN A 125 -3.65 6.38 14.03
C ASN A 125 -3.19 6.95 15.36
N LEU A 126 -4.07 6.86 16.35
CA LEU A 126 -3.87 7.42 17.69
C LEU A 126 -3.40 6.36 18.68
N ASN A 127 -3.11 5.15 18.23
CA ASN A 127 -2.65 4.08 19.11
C ASN A 127 -1.17 4.27 19.44
N PRO A 128 -0.83 4.54 20.72
CA PRO A 128 0.56 4.85 21.09
C PRO A 128 1.49 3.63 21.06
N ILE A 129 0.95 2.43 20.93
CA ILE A 129 1.73 1.19 20.93
C ILE A 129 2.21 0.83 19.53
N ILE A 130 1.45 1.20 18.50
CA ILE A 130 1.77 0.82 17.12
C ILE A 130 3.00 1.57 16.62
N LYS A 131 3.93 0.81 16.06
CA LYS A 131 5.09 1.29 15.34
C LYS A 131 5.08 0.69 13.95
N SER A 132 5.19 1.53 12.93
CA SER A 132 5.31 1.10 11.54
C SER A 132 6.11 2.12 10.75
N ASN A 133 7.25 1.71 10.23
CA ASN A 133 8.11 2.60 9.45
C ASN A 133 8.70 1.87 8.25
N MET A 134 9.35 2.61 7.38
CA MET A 134 9.91 2.10 6.13
C MET A 134 10.94 0.99 6.37
N GLU A 135 11.86 1.19 7.30
CA GLU A 135 12.91 0.21 7.60
C GLU A 135 12.32 -1.13 8.06
N GLU A 136 11.36 -1.07 8.96
CA GLU A 136 10.70 -2.26 9.48
C GLU A 136 9.93 -3.00 8.39
N ASN A 137 9.19 -2.25 7.57
CA ASN A 137 8.43 -2.83 6.47
C ASN A 137 9.32 -3.42 5.37
N GLU A 138 10.46 -2.79 5.07
CA GLU A 138 11.45 -3.36 4.15
C GLU A 138 11.92 -4.74 4.62
N LYS A 139 12.24 -4.87 5.89
CA LYS A 139 12.68 -6.14 6.48
C LYS A 139 11.64 -7.24 6.36
N LEU A 140 10.37 -6.90 6.54
CA LEU A 140 9.28 -7.87 6.40
C LEU A 140 9.13 -8.34 4.96
N LEU A 141 9.46 -7.51 3.99
CA LEU A 141 9.30 -7.81 2.56
C LEU A 141 10.47 -8.62 1.97
N GLU A 142 11.65 -8.51 2.51
CA GLU A 142 12.90 -9.06 1.92
C GLU A 142 12.82 -10.56 1.59
N LYS A 143 12.05 -11.32 2.33
CA LYS A 143 11.89 -12.75 2.12
C LYS A 143 11.15 -13.08 0.82
N TYR A 144 10.23 -12.22 0.40
CA TYR A 144 9.34 -12.48 -0.73
C TYR A 144 9.55 -11.55 -1.92
N TYR A 145 10.20 -10.42 -1.69
CA TYR A 145 10.36 -9.35 -2.69
C TYR A 145 11.78 -8.84 -2.72
N LYS A 146 12.22 -8.50 -3.94
CA LYS A 146 13.40 -7.67 -4.14
C LYS A 146 12.94 -6.22 -4.11
N ILE A 147 13.47 -5.44 -3.20
CA ILE A 147 13.15 -4.01 -3.09
C ILE A 147 13.85 -3.27 -4.22
N GLU A 148 13.08 -2.58 -5.06
CA GLU A 148 13.61 -1.85 -6.22
C GLU A 148 13.65 -0.34 -6.03
N GLU A 149 12.73 0.20 -5.23
CA GLU A 149 12.66 1.63 -5.00
C GLU A 149 12.09 1.93 -3.62
N THR A 150 12.66 2.92 -2.95
CA THR A 150 12.12 3.45 -1.71
C THR A 150 12.17 4.97 -1.75
N LYS A 151 11.16 5.61 -1.18
CA LYS A 151 11.09 7.04 -1.02
C LYS A 151 10.55 7.38 0.36
N LEU A 152 11.06 8.46 0.92
CA LEU A 152 10.55 9.00 2.19
C LEU A 152 10.39 10.51 2.02
N TRP A 153 9.19 11.01 2.27
CA TRP A 153 8.95 12.45 2.33
C TRP A 153 7.94 12.73 3.44
N GLU A 154 8.30 13.70 4.26
CA GLU A 154 7.56 14.00 5.49
C GLU A 154 7.36 12.71 6.31
N ASP A 155 6.12 12.35 6.64
CA ASP A 155 5.81 11.16 7.40
C ASP A 155 5.33 9.99 6.54
N ILE A 156 5.46 10.09 5.22
CA ILE A 156 5.01 9.04 4.30
C ILE A 156 6.20 8.34 3.69
N HIS A 157 6.15 7.02 3.64
CA HIS A 157 7.12 6.23 2.90
C HIS A 157 6.47 5.48 1.75
N PHE A 158 7.25 5.21 0.73
CA PHE A 158 6.90 4.41 -0.43
C PHE A 158 7.93 3.30 -0.63
N ILE A 159 7.44 2.10 -0.88
CA ILE A 159 8.28 0.95 -1.20
C ILE A 159 7.72 0.29 -2.46
N ARG A 160 8.58 0.05 -3.43
CA ARG A 160 8.25 -0.76 -4.60
C ARG A 160 9.15 -1.98 -4.63
N GLY A 161 8.55 -3.14 -4.69
CA GLY A 161 9.26 -4.42 -4.73
C GLY A 161 8.80 -5.28 -5.89
N ARG A 162 9.64 -6.26 -6.22
CA ARG A 162 9.34 -7.25 -7.25
C ARG A 162 9.35 -8.63 -6.62
N LYS A 163 8.31 -9.38 -6.86
CA LYS A 163 8.20 -10.72 -6.29
C LYS A 163 9.27 -11.66 -6.84
N ILE A 164 9.93 -12.32 -5.92
CA ILE A 164 10.94 -13.34 -6.22
C ILE A 164 10.29 -14.61 -6.77
#